data_42dfa3a3d876a683cb992d6239c6ba94
#
_entry.id   42dfa3a3d876a683cb992d6239c6ba94
#
_cell.length_a   1.000
_cell.length_b   1.000
_cell.length_c   1.000
_cell.angle_alpha   90.00
_cell.angle_beta   90.00
_cell.angle_gamma   90.00
#
_symmetry.space_group_name_H-M   'P 1'
#
loop_
_entity.id
_entity.type
_entity.pdbx_description
1 polymer ?
#
loop_
_entity_poly.entity_id
_entity_poly.type
_entity_poly.pdbx_seq_one_letter_code
_entity_poly.pdbx_strand_id
1 'polypeptide(L)'
;MKILELDKFKTLVDIAPLVSIDFIIKNSEDKILLGKRVNRPACGYFFTLGGRVFKNETINETKKRVLKDEIGLNIENFNPKFIGVFEHFYNDSFVDDNISTHYVNLAYEIEVSYIQDLPRAQHNIYVWLSKDEIMNSNEVHNYVKDYFKHNIGERI
;
A
#
# COMPACT_ATOMS: atom_id res chain seq x y z
N MET A 1 15.88 8.57 9.36
CA MET A 1 15.28 7.26 9.10
C MET A 1 16.37 6.28 8.69
N LYS A 2 16.44 5.13 9.31
CA LYS A 2 17.51 4.16 9.01
C LYS A 2 17.02 3.14 7.98
N ILE A 3 17.54 3.24 6.76
CA ILE A 3 17.36 2.20 5.74
C ILE A 3 18.19 1.00 6.18
N LEU A 4 17.58 -0.18 6.28
CA LEU A 4 18.28 -1.40 6.59
C LEU A 4 19.16 -1.82 5.42
N GLU A 5 20.36 -2.31 5.73
CA GLU A 5 21.18 -3.02 4.77
C GLU A 5 20.41 -4.22 4.21
N LEU A 6 20.67 -4.56 2.94
CA LEU A 6 19.90 -5.58 2.23
C LEU A 6 19.88 -6.93 2.96
N ASP A 7 21.02 -7.37 3.51
CA ASP A 7 21.12 -8.65 4.22
C ASP A 7 20.31 -8.67 5.52
N LYS A 8 20.30 -7.55 6.25
CA LYS A 8 19.49 -7.41 7.45
C LYS A 8 18.00 -7.38 7.11
N PHE A 9 17.64 -6.71 6.03
CA PHE A 9 16.26 -6.68 5.56
C PHE A 9 15.80 -8.06 5.09
N LYS A 10 16.64 -8.79 4.38
CA LYS A 10 16.39 -10.19 3.99
C LYS A 10 16.12 -11.08 5.20
N THR A 11 16.93 -10.98 6.24
CA THR A 11 16.73 -11.71 7.50
C THR A 11 15.39 -11.34 8.14
N LEU A 12 15.07 -10.05 8.21
CA LEU A 12 13.80 -9.58 8.77
C LEU A 12 12.59 -10.17 8.02
N VAL A 13 12.62 -10.11 6.70
CA VAL A 13 11.52 -10.63 5.85
C VAL A 13 11.35 -12.13 6.03
N ASP A 14 12.46 -12.86 6.18
CA ASP A 14 12.45 -14.32 6.34
C ASP A 14 11.88 -14.78 7.69
N ILE A 15 12.14 -14.03 8.75
CA ILE A 15 11.84 -14.49 10.13
C ILE A 15 10.65 -13.82 10.81
N ALA A 16 10.09 -12.75 10.22
CA ALA A 16 9.04 -11.97 10.88
C ALA A 16 8.05 -11.37 9.89
N PRO A 17 6.76 -11.22 10.27
CA PRO A 17 5.85 -10.39 9.50
C PRO A 17 6.28 -8.93 9.55
N LEU A 18 6.02 -8.22 8.46
CA LEU A 18 6.22 -6.77 8.35
C LEU A 18 4.90 -6.06 8.60
N VAL A 19 4.96 -4.85 9.15
CA VAL A 19 3.79 -3.98 9.29
C VAL A 19 3.84 -2.91 8.20
N SER A 20 2.74 -2.73 7.49
CA SER A 20 2.61 -1.72 6.42
C SER A 20 1.34 -0.89 6.58
N ILE A 21 1.33 0.25 5.90
CA ILE A 21 0.15 1.10 5.76
C ILE A 21 -0.16 1.22 4.27
N ASP A 22 -1.42 0.97 3.90
CA ASP A 22 -1.93 1.25 2.56
C ASP A 22 -2.96 2.38 2.61
N PHE A 23 -2.96 3.22 1.57
CA PHE A 23 -3.94 4.27 1.40
C PHE A 23 -4.89 3.97 0.24
N ILE A 24 -6.16 3.93 0.55
CA ILE A 24 -7.24 3.93 -0.44
C ILE A 24 -7.53 5.40 -0.74
N ILE A 25 -7.01 5.89 -1.86
CA ILE A 25 -7.08 7.31 -2.24
C ILE A 25 -8.22 7.48 -3.21
N LYS A 26 -9.25 8.18 -2.77
CA LYS A 26 -10.49 8.38 -3.52
C LYS A 26 -10.61 9.83 -3.99
N ASN A 27 -10.96 10.02 -5.27
CA ASN A 27 -11.23 11.34 -5.81
C ASN A 27 -12.73 11.70 -5.73
N SER A 28 -13.09 12.91 -6.23
CA SER A 28 -14.47 13.40 -6.23
C SER A 28 -15.45 12.59 -7.10
N GLU A 29 -14.94 11.74 -8.00
CA GLU A 29 -15.73 10.83 -8.83
C GLU A 29 -15.83 9.41 -8.24
N ASP A 30 -15.46 9.23 -6.97
CA ASP A 30 -15.38 7.94 -6.28
C ASP A 30 -14.44 6.92 -6.93
N LYS A 31 -13.45 7.40 -7.69
CA LYS A 31 -12.41 6.55 -8.27
C LYS A 31 -11.22 6.45 -7.34
N ILE A 32 -10.59 5.29 -7.35
CA ILE A 32 -9.45 4.94 -6.50
C ILE A 32 -8.16 5.01 -7.31
N LEU A 33 -7.13 5.63 -6.74
CA LEU A 33 -5.80 5.69 -7.34
C LEU A 33 -5.06 4.38 -7.09
N LEU A 34 -4.60 3.74 -8.16
CA LEU A 34 -3.73 2.57 -8.10
C LEU A 34 -2.47 2.81 -8.91
N GLY A 35 -1.36 2.23 -8.46
CA GLY A 35 -0.10 2.22 -9.17
C GLY A 35 0.31 0.81 -9.58
N LYS A 36 0.89 0.64 -10.76
CA LYS A 36 1.42 -0.64 -11.21
C LYS A 36 2.78 -0.89 -10.56
N ARG A 37 2.89 -1.96 -9.80
CA ARG A 37 4.11 -2.28 -9.07
C ARG A 37 5.22 -2.73 -10.03
N VAL A 38 6.42 -2.19 -9.84
CA VAL A 38 7.63 -2.56 -10.59
C VAL A 38 8.51 -3.55 -9.84
N ASN A 39 8.31 -3.69 -8.51
CA ASN A 39 9.08 -4.58 -7.64
C ASN A 39 8.20 -5.69 -7.06
N ARG A 40 8.84 -6.80 -6.66
CA ARG A 40 8.19 -7.85 -5.87
C ARG A 40 7.97 -7.39 -4.41
N PRO A 41 6.99 -7.92 -3.71
CA PRO A 41 5.92 -8.81 -4.19
C PRO A 41 4.87 -8.07 -5.03
N ALA A 42 3.99 -8.84 -5.70
CA ALA A 42 2.92 -8.32 -6.56
C ALA A 42 3.42 -7.50 -7.77
N CYS A 43 4.63 -7.76 -8.27
CA CYS A 43 5.17 -7.12 -9.46
C CYS A 43 4.23 -7.30 -10.66
N GLY A 44 3.98 -6.21 -11.38
CA GLY A 44 3.10 -6.20 -12.56
C GLY A 44 1.62 -6.02 -12.27
N TYR A 45 1.19 -6.08 -11.02
CA TYR A 45 -0.17 -5.79 -10.62
C TYR A 45 -0.38 -4.32 -10.26
N PHE A 46 -1.59 -3.82 -10.49
CA PHE A 46 -2.05 -2.57 -9.88
C PHE A 46 -2.35 -2.78 -8.41
N PHE A 47 -1.86 -1.89 -7.59
CA PHE A 47 -1.97 -1.96 -6.14
C PHE A 47 -2.23 -0.58 -5.53
N THR A 48 -2.73 -0.54 -4.31
CA THR A 48 -2.81 0.69 -3.52
C THR A 48 -1.41 1.22 -3.21
N LEU A 49 -1.32 2.51 -2.95
CA LEU A 49 -0.06 3.15 -2.57
C LEU A 49 0.13 3.03 -1.06
N GLY A 50 1.32 2.68 -0.64
CA GLY A 50 1.60 2.43 0.75
C GLY A 50 3.07 2.24 1.04
N GLY A 51 3.37 1.87 2.28
CA GLY A 51 4.74 1.64 2.72
C GLY A 51 4.83 0.96 4.07
N ARG A 52 5.99 0.38 4.32
CA ARG A 52 6.30 -0.33 5.56
C ARG A 52 6.48 0.64 6.74
N VAL A 53 6.01 0.25 7.90
CA VAL A 53 6.33 0.94 9.16
C VAL A 53 7.77 0.63 9.52
N PHE A 54 8.57 1.66 9.81
CA PHE A 54 9.95 1.47 10.27
C PHE A 54 10.01 1.33 11.78
N LYS A 55 11.03 0.63 12.26
CA LYS A 55 11.27 0.50 13.69
C LYS A 55 11.41 1.87 14.36
N ASN A 56 10.75 2.05 15.48
CA ASN A 56 10.69 3.29 16.26
C ASN A 56 9.93 4.44 15.59
N GLU A 57 9.20 4.17 14.52
CA GLU A 57 8.31 5.11 13.86
C GLU A 57 6.88 4.88 14.36
N THR A 58 6.20 5.92 14.77
CA THR A 58 4.78 5.82 15.11
C THR A 58 3.93 5.65 13.84
N ILE A 59 2.71 5.14 13.99
CA ILE A 59 1.77 5.02 12.86
C ILE A 59 1.51 6.40 12.22
N ASN A 60 1.43 7.47 13.01
CA ASN A 60 1.24 8.81 12.48
C ASN A 60 2.46 9.31 11.68
N GLU A 61 3.66 9.03 12.14
CA GLU A 61 4.88 9.36 11.39
C GLU A 61 4.96 8.56 10.09
N THR A 62 4.62 7.27 10.13
CA THR A 62 4.54 6.44 8.92
C THR A 62 3.54 6.99 7.92
N LYS A 63 2.32 7.35 8.37
CA LYS A 63 1.32 7.95 7.47
C LYS A 63 1.83 9.21 6.79
N LYS A 64 2.47 10.12 7.55
CA LYS A 64 3.05 11.35 7.01
C LYS A 64 4.11 11.07 5.96
N ARG A 65 5.04 10.18 6.29
CA ARG A 65 6.14 9.80 5.39
C ARG A 65 5.63 9.14 4.12
N VAL A 66 4.75 8.16 4.24
CA VAL A 66 4.22 7.41 3.10
C VAL A 66 3.43 8.33 2.16
N LEU A 67 2.55 9.17 2.69
CA LEU A 67 1.80 10.12 1.85
C LEU A 67 2.72 11.10 1.12
N LYS A 68 3.76 11.58 1.80
CA LYS A 68 4.73 12.49 1.19
C LYS A 68 5.60 11.79 0.15
N ASP A 69 6.19 10.65 0.50
CA ASP A 69 7.19 9.98 -0.34
C ASP A 69 6.56 9.26 -1.54
N GLU A 70 5.39 8.64 -1.34
CA GLU A 70 4.73 7.84 -2.37
C GLU A 70 3.78 8.64 -3.25
N ILE A 71 3.21 9.72 -2.74
CA ILE A 71 2.11 10.44 -3.40
C ILE A 71 2.39 11.93 -3.49
N GLY A 72 3.30 12.48 -2.71
CA GLY A 72 3.62 13.89 -2.66
C GLY A 72 2.59 14.74 -1.89
N LEU A 73 1.78 14.13 -1.05
CA LEU A 73 0.73 14.81 -0.28
C LEU A 73 1.19 15.12 1.15
N ASN A 74 0.74 16.28 1.67
CA ASN A 74 0.89 16.61 3.08
C ASN A 74 -0.35 16.13 3.86
N ILE A 75 -0.14 15.23 4.82
CA ILE A 75 -1.22 14.62 5.62
C ILE A 75 -2.05 15.65 6.39
N GLU A 76 -1.48 16.81 6.73
CA GLU A 76 -2.21 17.86 7.48
C GLU A 76 -3.43 18.39 6.73
N ASN A 77 -3.46 18.20 5.40
CA ASN A 77 -4.59 18.56 4.55
C ASN A 77 -5.69 17.46 4.47
N PHE A 78 -5.49 16.33 5.13
CA PHE A 78 -6.36 15.16 5.03
C PHE A 78 -6.68 14.59 6.40
N ASN A 79 -7.80 13.88 6.49
CA ASN A 79 -8.22 13.16 7.68
C ASN A 79 -8.33 11.66 7.34
N PRO A 80 -7.22 10.89 7.41
CA PRO A 80 -7.24 9.49 7.06
C PRO A 80 -8.19 8.70 7.96
N LYS A 81 -9.12 7.99 7.33
CA LYS A 81 -10.08 7.12 8.01
C LYS A 81 -9.54 5.69 8.05
N PHE A 82 -9.41 5.15 9.25
CA PHE A 82 -9.00 3.75 9.42
C PHE A 82 -10.08 2.79 8.89
N ILE A 83 -9.70 1.88 8.00
CA ILE A 83 -10.60 0.91 7.38
C ILE A 83 -10.51 -0.45 8.05
N GLY A 84 -9.33 -0.91 8.40
CA GLY A 84 -9.14 -2.21 9.04
C GLY A 84 -7.71 -2.71 8.97
N VAL A 85 -7.51 -3.90 9.54
CA VAL A 85 -6.27 -4.67 9.46
C VAL A 85 -6.47 -5.78 8.46
N PHE A 86 -5.49 -5.95 7.56
CA PHE A 86 -5.48 -6.97 6.51
C PHE A 86 -4.19 -7.76 6.56
N GLU A 87 -4.24 -9.01 6.17
CA GLU A 87 -3.05 -9.86 6.08
C GLU A 87 -2.75 -10.14 4.61
N HIS A 88 -1.48 -9.94 4.23
CA HIS A 88 -1.01 -10.19 2.88
C HIS A 88 0.11 -11.21 2.92
N PHE A 89 -0.08 -12.31 2.19
CA PHE A 89 0.89 -13.40 2.09
C PHE A 89 1.34 -13.54 0.64
N TYR A 90 2.66 -13.46 0.42
CA TYR A 90 3.26 -13.62 -0.90
C TYR A 90 4.31 -14.71 -0.87
N ASN A 91 4.45 -15.47 -1.96
CA ASN A 91 5.43 -16.55 -2.08
C ASN A 91 6.84 -16.05 -2.36
N ASP A 92 7.00 -14.78 -2.73
CA ASP A 92 8.26 -14.12 -3.02
C ASP A 92 8.47 -12.88 -2.16
N SER A 93 9.61 -12.23 -2.32
CA SER A 93 9.91 -10.98 -1.66
C SER A 93 10.71 -10.04 -2.56
N PHE A 94 10.83 -8.79 -2.14
CA PHE A 94 11.70 -7.81 -2.78
C PHE A 94 13.16 -8.29 -2.86
N VAL A 95 13.59 -9.06 -1.86
CA VAL A 95 15.00 -9.45 -1.70
C VAL A 95 15.34 -10.82 -2.32
N ASP A 96 14.34 -11.73 -2.44
CA ASP A 96 14.59 -13.09 -2.92
C ASP A 96 13.30 -13.76 -3.42
N ASP A 97 13.38 -14.50 -4.53
CA ASP A 97 12.26 -15.25 -5.10
C ASP A 97 11.79 -16.41 -4.20
N ASN A 98 12.67 -16.93 -3.35
CA ASN A 98 12.44 -18.09 -2.50
C ASN A 98 12.11 -17.74 -1.05
N ILE A 99 12.06 -16.45 -0.71
CA ILE A 99 11.68 -15.97 0.62
C ILE A 99 10.30 -15.36 0.53
N SER A 100 9.36 -15.92 1.29
CA SER A 100 7.99 -15.42 1.37
C SER A 100 7.93 -14.08 2.11
N THR A 101 6.91 -13.29 1.82
CA THR A 101 6.62 -12.05 2.54
C THR A 101 5.27 -12.16 3.23
N HIS A 102 5.23 -11.79 4.50
CA HIS A 102 4.01 -11.66 5.29
C HIS A 102 3.87 -10.21 5.76
N TYR A 103 2.78 -9.55 5.36
CA TYR A 103 2.43 -8.21 5.84
C TYR A 103 1.20 -8.24 6.73
N VAL A 104 1.28 -7.56 7.87
CA VAL A 104 0.13 -7.07 8.61
C VAL A 104 -0.09 -5.64 8.15
N ASN A 105 -1.18 -5.39 7.42
CA ASN A 105 -1.42 -4.14 6.73
C ASN A 105 -2.55 -3.35 7.38
N LEU A 106 -2.27 -2.09 7.68
CA LEU A 106 -3.24 -1.13 8.19
C LEU A 106 -3.74 -0.28 7.01
N ALA A 107 -5.01 -0.42 6.67
CA ALA A 107 -5.61 0.32 5.56
C ALA A 107 -6.30 1.59 6.04
N TYR A 108 -6.05 2.69 5.34
CA TYR A 108 -6.66 4.00 5.56
C TYR A 108 -7.25 4.54 4.27
N GLU A 109 -8.41 5.19 4.36
CA GLU A 109 -9.03 5.90 3.25
C GLU A 109 -8.80 7.40 3.39
N ILE A 110 -8.45 8.05 2.28
CA ILE A 110 -8.42 9.51 2.16
C ILE A 110 -9.16 9.96 0.91
N GLU A 111 -9.74 11.16 0.97
CA GLU A 111 -10.37 11.81 -0.17
C GLU A 111 -9.48 12.95 -0.67
N VAL A 112 -9.29 13.02 -1.98
CA VAL A 112 -8.48 14.06 -2.62
C VAL A 112 -9.25 14.68 -3.77
N SER A 113 -9.03 15.99 -4.02
CA SER A 113 -9.62 16.68 -5.17
C SER A 113 -8.77 16.49 -6.42
N TYR A 114 -7.43 16.55 -6.29
CA TYR A 114 -6.48 16.48 -7.39
C TYR A 114 -5.09 16.08 -6.89
N ILE A 115 -4.40 15.23 -7.66
CA ILE A 115 -2.99 14.89 -7.42
C ILE A 115 -2.21 15.18 -8.69
N GLN A 116 -1.15 16.00 -8.56
CA GLN A 116 -0.23 16.34 -9.62
C GLN A 116 1.11 15.65 -9.38
N ASP A 117 1.78 15.22 -10.45
CA ASP A 117 3.17 14.72 -10.43
C ASP A 117 3.43 13.58 -9.43
N LEU A 118 2.85 12.42 -9.68
CA LEU A 118 3.05 11.23 -8.87
C LEU A 118 4.49 10.70 -8.99
N PRO A 119 5.14 10.32 -7.85
CA PRO A 119 6.45 9.68 -7.86
C PRO A 119 6.46 8.35 -8.63
N ARG A 120 7.54 8.04 -9.35
CA ARG A 120 7.64 6.83 -10.18
C ARG A 120 8.67 5.79 -9.70
N ALA A 121 9.15 5.92 -8.46
CA ALA A 121 10.17 5.02 -7.93
C ALA A 121 9.67 3.57 -7.75
N GLN A 122 8.45 3.38 -7.24
CA GLN A 122 7.84 2.06 -7.01
C GLN A 122 6.76 1.70 -8.02
N HIS A 123 6.22 2.69 -8.72
CA HIS A 123 5.14 2.53 -9.68
C HIS A 123 5.47 3.33 -10.94
N ASN A 124 5.35 2.71 -12.11
CA ASN A 124 5.63 3.38 -13.38
C ASN A 124 4.36 3.83 -14.11
N ILE A 125 3.20 3.29 -13.74
CA ILE A 125 1.90 3.61 -14.32
C ILE A 125 0.90 3.81 -13.18
N TYR A 126 0.10 4.87 -13.28
CA TYR A 126 -0.98 5.16 -12.34
C TYR A 126 -2.30 5.20 -13.08
N VAL A 127 -3.35 4.68 -12.43
CA VAL A 127 -4.73 4.70 -12.96
C VAL A 127 -5.71 5.09 -11.86
N TRP A 128 -6.81 5.72 -12.29
CA TRP A 128 -7.98 5.97 -11.45
C TRP A 128 -9.07 5.01 -11.89
N LEU A 129 -9.47 4.09 -11.03
CA LEU A 129 -10.49 3.09 -11.32
C LEU A 129 -11.65 3.20 -10.35
N SER A 130 -12.87 3.00 -10.87
CA SER A 130 -14.05 2.82 -10.02
C SER A 130 -13.96 1.50 -9.24
N LYS A 131 -14.77 1.36 -8.20
CA LYS A 131 -14.87 0.11 -7.46
C LYS A 131 -15.23 -1.08 -8.39
N ASP A 132 -16.18 -0.88 -9.30
CA ASP A 132 -16.59 -1.94 -10.25
C ASP A 132 -15.46 -2.30 -11.20
N GLU A 133 -14.72 -1.33 -11.72
CA GLU A 133 -13.54 -1.58 -12.57
C GLU A 133 -12.47 -2.36 -11.80
N ILE A 134 -12.21 -2.01 -10.55
CA ILE A 134 -11.27 -2.74 -9.68
C ILE A 134 -11.71 -4.19 -9.51
N MET A 135 -12.97 -4.42 -9.14
CA MET A 135 -13.48 -5.76 -8.84
C MET A 135 -13.48 -6.67 -10.07
N ASN A 136 -13.62 -6.13 -11.27
CA ASN A 136 -13.68 -6.87 -12.53
C ASN A 136 -12.33 -6.97 -13.27
N SER A 137 -11.27 -6.31 -12.78
CA SER A 137 -9.97 -6.30 -13.45
C SER A 137 -9.09 -7.46 -13.01
N ASN A 138 -8.49 -8.17 -13.97
CA ASN A 138 -7.46 -9.18 -13.71
C ASN A 138 -6.08 -8.56 -13.45
N GLU A 139 -5.89 -7.29 -13.74
CA GLU A 139 -4.63 -6.57 -13.52
C GLU A 139 -4.53 -5.96 -12.12
N VAL A 140 -5.64 -5.89 -11.39
CA VAL A 140 -5.67 -5.43 -10.00
C VAL A 140 -5.47 -6.62 -9.07
N HIS A 141 -4.55 -6.51 -8.13
CA HIS A 141 -4.26 -7.58 -7.17
C HIS A 141 -5.47 -7.87 -6.28
N ASN A 142 -5.67 -9.13 -5.92
CA ASN A 142 -6.80 -9.56 -5.08
C ASN A 142 -6.81 -8.89 -3.70
N TYR A 143 -5.65 -8.57 -3.13
CA TYR A 143 -5.58 -7.88 -1.85
C TYR A 143 -6.14 -6.45 -1.90
N VAL A 144 -6.06 -5.78 -3.04
CA VAL A 144 -6.75 -4.50 -3.24
C VAL A 144 -8.27 -4.69 -3.24
N LYS A 145 -8.74 -5.72 -3.91
CA LYS A 145 -10.18 -6.05 -3.97
C LYS A 145 -10.75 -6.34 -2.58
N ASP A 146 -9.95 -6.92 -1.70
CA ASP A 146 -10.36 -7.26 -0.34
C ASP A 146 -10.76 -6.03 0.48
N TYR A 147 -10.20 -4.86 0.20
CA TYR A 147 -10.59 -3.61 0.86
C TYR A 147 -12.06 -3.24 0.63
N PHE A 148 -12.68 -3.75 -0.43
CA PHE A 148 -14.04 -3.41 -0.86
C PHE A 148 -15.06 -4.53 -0.64
N LYS A 149 -14.65 -5.70 -0.18
CA LYS A 149 -15.52 -6.89 -0.06
C LYS A 149 -16.34 -6.94 1.22
N HIS A 150 -15.89 -6.30 2.29
CA HIS A 150 -16.46 -6.44 3.62
C HIS A 150 -16.74 -5.07 4.26
N ASN A 151 -17.63 -5.06 5.25
CA ASN A 151 -17.86 -3.89 6.10
C ASN A 151 -16.74 -3.76 7.14
N ILE A 152 -16.52 -2.53 7.64
CA ILE A 152 -15.59 -2.27 8.74
C ILE A 152 -15.98 -3.13 9.94
N GLY A 153 -15.03 -3.85 10.51
CA GLY A 153 -15.25 -4.73 11.67
C GLY A 153 -15.30 -6.23 11.35
N GLU A 154 -15.47 -6.62 10.09
CA GLU A 154 -15.48 -8.02 9.66
C GLU A 154 -14.10 -8.55 9.24
N ARG A 155 -13.04 -7.74 9.39
CA ARG A 155 -11.73 -7.95 8.78
C ARG A 155 -10.58 -8.17 9.76
N ILE A 156 -10.91 -8.21 11.02
CA ILE A 156 -9.93 -8.41 12.10
C ILE A 156 -10.04 -9.84 12.60
#